data_976adb19f59b5909492b95b92f0bbdb3
#
_entry.id   976adb19f59b5909492b95b92f0bbdb3
#
_cell.length_a   1.000
_cell.length_b   1.000
_cell.length_c   1.000
_cell.angle_alpha   90.00
_cell.angle_beta   90.00
_cell.angle_gamma   90.00
#
_symmetry.space_group_name_H-M   'P 1'
#
loop_
_entity.id
_entity.type
_entity.pdbx_description
1 polymer ?
#
loop_
_entity_poly.entity_id
_entity_poly.type
_entity_poly.pdbx_seq_one_letter_code
_entity_poly.pdbx_strand_id
1 'polypeptide(L)'
;MDSQAIDQFQMHGQDIPWLLTHWAEQKPDHPALVWAPRDANGPRWTYAELLTDVKRMAVGLAAKGINPGDRVLIHAENCPEMVIAWLACATLGAVAVTTNTKSVGAEMTYFAEHTRAVAAITQPAFVGMLAKAAPGLLWIAVTDNNSGEPPSQDEQTASEAHDRFDALFGDSNKFVPRDADPMLPFGIMFTSGTTSRPKAVVHTHANAIWASRIGPRNIDLGTDDTYLIYPPFFHVNAQSWSMFAVLGVGATAVLMPKWSQSRFWPVIVEHDVTHVSVMPFAMAALGDPSRPKDNQLRVGVFGLLLPDLDRAFGIDLYACYGMTETVTHATNGKPSDGLPTGSMGRVTPGYEIAVVDQDTGELCSAGETGELWLRGTRGIQLFLEYADNPEANEKAFEDGWFKTGDMVKMGPNGAVFYQERDKDLLKVGGENVSAREVEDVVGQHAAVQSVAVVAKSDDFLSEVPVAFVISATPDVDQAAVTREIMEACEERLASFKVPRAVYFVEAFPTGTLDKILKKELREMADARD
;
A
#
# COMPACT_ATOMS: atom_id res chain seq x y z
N MET A 1 -23.41 11.40 -9.25
CA MET A 1 -21.99 11.44 -9.59
C MET A 1 -21.83 11.92 -11.02
N ASP A 2 -20.85 12.74 -11.29
CA ASP A 2 -20.77 13.65 -12.43
C ASP A 2 -20.39 12.92 -13.72
N SER A 3 -21.39 12.64 -14.60
CA SER A 3 -21.14 12.12 -15.95
C SER A 3 -20.19 13.05 -16.74
N GLN A 4 -20.15 14.33 -16.39
CA GLN A 4 -19.27 15.33 -16.97
C GLN A 4 -17.78 15.02 -16.73
N ALA A 5 -17.42 14.49 -15.56
CA ALA A 5 -16.03 14.11 -15.29
C ALA A 5 -15.60 12.91 -16.14
N ILE A 6 -16.46 11.90 -16.30
CA ILE A 6 -16.17 10.74 -17.16
C ILE A 6 -16.00 11.17 -18.62
N ASP A 7 -16.81 12.13 -19.11
CA ASP A 7 -16.67 12.72 -20.43
C ASP A 7 -15.34 13.47 -20.58
N GLN A 8 -15.02 14.32 -19.60
CA GLN A 8 -13.78 15.11 -19.58
C GLN A 8 -12.53 14.23 -19.65
N PHE A 9 -12.51 13.12 -18.92
CA PHE A 9 -11.40 12.18 -18.91
C PHE A 9 -11.48 11.09 -19.98
N GLN A 10 -12.54 11.11 -20.83
CA GLN A 10 -12.76 10.12 -21.90
C GLN A 10 -12.68 8.67 -21.39
N MET A 11 -13.43 8.37 -20.33
CA MET A 11 -13.43 7.07 -19.67
C MET A 11 -14.70 6.25 -19.91
N HIS A 12 -15.61 6.70 -20.78
CA HIS A 12 -16.80 5.92 -21.14
C HIS A 12 -16.42 4.52 -21.65
N GLY A 13 -17.08 3.52 -21.09
CA GLY A 13 -16.85 2.12 -21.44
C GLY A 13 -15.49 1.56 -21.01
N GLN A 14 -14.75 2.26 -20.16
CA GLN A 14 -13.43 1.86 -19.71
C GLN A 14 -13.42 1.55 -18.22
N ASP A 15 -13.07 0.32 -17.91
CA ASP A 15 -12.88 -0.20 -16.57
C ASP A 15 -11.78 -1.27 -16.59
N ILE A 16 -11.52 -1.93 -15.45
CA ILE A 16 -10.48 -2.96 -15.37
C ILE A 16 -10.77 -4.14 -16.33
N PRO A 17 -11.98 -4.70 -16.41
CA PRO A 17 -12.31 -5.71 -17.43
C PRO A 17 -12.04 -5.28 -18.86
N TRP A 18 -12.38 -4.03 -19.20
CA TRP A 18 -12.07 -3.46 -20.51
C TRP A 18 -10.56 -3.46 -20.76
N LEU A 19 -9.76 -2.99 -19.80
CA LEU A 19 -8.30 -2.91 -19.92
C LEU A 19 -7.65 -4.29 -20.17
N LEU A 20 -8.08 -5.30 -19.42
CA LEU A 20 -7.61 -6.69 -19.62
C LEU A 20 -8.03 -7.26 -20.97
N THR A 21 -9.29 -7.03 -21.38
CA THR A 21 -9.81 -7.51 -22.66
C THR A 21 -9.07 -6.85 -23.81
N HIS A 22 -8.81 -5.54 -23.73
CA HIS A 22 -8.06 -4.81 -24.75
C HIS A 22 -6.70 -5.48 -25.03
N TRP A 23 -5.92 -5.77 -23.98
CA TRP A 23 -4.60 -6.38 -24.20
C TRP A 23 -4.66 -7.86 -24.57
N ALA A 24 -5.65 -8.60 -24.08
CA ALA A 24 -5.87 -9.99 -24.52
C ALA A 24 -6.23 -10.08 -26.01
N GLU A 25 -6.84 -9.04 -26.59
CA GLU A 25 -7.12 -8.93 -28.01
C GLU A 25 -5.93 -8.43 -28.82
N GLN A 26 -5.20 -7.42 -28.31
CA GLN A 26 -4.08 -6.80 -29.03
C GLN A 26 -2.78 -7.62 -28.96
N LYS A 27 -2.54 -8.27 -27.82
CA LYS A 27 -1.31 -9.01 -27.52
C LYS A 27 -1.61 -10.34 -26.80
N PRO A 28 -2.41 -11.25 -27.37
CA PRO A 28 -2.88 -12.45 -26.68
C PRO A 28 -1.77 -13.32 -26.12
N ASP A 29 -0.66 -13.44 -26.84
CA ASP A 29 0.46 -14.33 -26.50
C ASP A 29 1.59 -13.63 -25.69
N HIS A 30 1.47 -12.30 -25.45
CA HIS A 30 2.48 -11.57 -24.67
C HIS A 30 2.36 -11.90 -23.19
N PRO A 31 3.47 -12.14 -22.46
CA PRO A 31 3.43 -12.38 -21.02
C PRO A 31 2.84 -11.19 -20.26
N ALA A 32 1.75 -11.41 -19.54
CA ALA A 32 1.12 -10.41 -18.69
C ALA A 32 1.61 -10.51 -17.24
N LEU A 33 1.70 -11.74 -16.72
CA LEU A 33 2.09 -12.02 -15.35
C LEU A 33 3.06 -13.20 -15.34
N VAL A 34 4.21 -13.01 -14.70
CA VAL A 34 5.22 -14.05 -14.46
C VAL A 34 5.39 -14.20 -12.96
N TRP A 35 5.24 -15.43 -12.47
CA TRP A 35 5.48 -15.74 -11.07
C TRP A 35 6.94 -16.14 -10.84
N ALA A 36 7.62 -15.46 -9.95
CA ALA A 36 9.00 -15.73 -9.56
C ALA A 36 9.08 -16.19 -8.09
N PRO A 37 8.71 -17.45 -7.76
CA PRO A 37 8.77 -18.00 -6.41
C PRO A 37 10.22 -18.12 -5.93
N ARG A 38 10.40 -18.49 -4.63
CA ARG A 38 11.72 -18.49 -3.99
C ARG A 38 12.71 -19.48 -4.65
N ASP A 39 12.27 -20.69 -4.92
CA ASP A 39 13.19 -21.82 -5.21
C ASP A 39 12.96 -22.51 -6.57
N ALA A 40 12.04 -22.01 -7.39
CA ALA A 40 11.72 -22.60 -8.69
C ALA A 40 11.24 -21.54 -9.69
N ASN A 41 11.29 -21.89 -10.99
CA ASN A 41 10.58 -21.12 -12.01
C ASN A 41 9.08 -21.36 -11.84
N GLY A 42 8.34 -20.29 -11.65
CA GLY A 42 6.89 -20.33 -11.49
C GLY A 42 6.16 -20.32 -12.85
N PRO A 43 4.84 -20.51 -12.82
CA PRO A 43 4.01 -20.35 -14.00
C PRO A 43 4.01 -18.91 -14.50
N ARG A 44 3.65 -18.76 -15.76
CA ARG A 44 3.40 -17.47 -16.40
C ARG A 44 2.07 -17.48 -17.10
N TRP A 45 1.47 -16.33 -17.22
CA TRP A 45 0.23 -16.11 -17.96
C TRP A 45 0.46 -15.11 -19.07
N THR A 46 0.05 -15.45 -20.26
CA THR A 46 -0.15 -14.48 -21.33
C THR A 46 -1.38 -13.62 -21.00
N TYR A 47 -1.59 -12.52 -21.74
CA TYR A 47 -2.79 -11.69 -21.55
C TYR A 47 -4.09 -12.49 -21.81
N ALA A 48 -4.10 -13.39 -22.80
CA ALA A 48 -5.25 -14.25 -23.07
C ALA A 48 -5.51 -15.27 -21.95
N GLU A 49 -4.47 -15.87 -21.41
CA GLU A 49 -4.57 -16.83 -20.29
C GLU A 49 -5.00 -16.14 -19.01
N LEU A 50 -4.41 -14.97 -18.68
CA LEU A 50 -4.79 -14.18 -17.51
C LEU A 50 -6.26 -13.78 -17.57
N LEU A 51 -6.73 -13.24 -18.70
CA LEU A 51 -8.15 -12.90 -18.90
C LEU A 51 -9.06 -14.12 -18.75
N THR A 52 -8.64 -15.28 -19.25
CA THR A 52 -9.39 -16.53 -19.14
C THR A 52 -9.54 -16.95 -17.68
N ASP A 53 -8.45 -16.97 -16.92
CA ASP A 53 -8.48 -17.35 -15.50
C ASP A 53 -9.23 -16.33 -14.64
N VAL A 54 -9.11 -15.03 -14.94
CA VAL A 54 -9.92 -13.98 -14.29
C VAL A 54 -11.41 -14.20 -14.54
N LYS A 55 -11.83 -14.51 -15.77
CA LYS A 55 -13.24 -14.85 -16.10
C LYS A 55 -13.71 -16.10 -15.37
N ARG A 56 -12.89 -17.17 -15.35
CA ARG A 56 -13.20 -18.40 -14.63
C ARG A 56 -13.41 -18.17 -13.15
N MET A 57 -12.52 -17.38 -12.53
CA MET A 57 -12.62 -17.01 -11.12
C MET A 57 -13.87 -16.15 -10.87
N ALA A 58 -14.19 -15.17 -11.73
CA ALA A 58 -15.39 -14.34 -11.61
C ALA A 58 -16.68 -15.20 -11.66
N VAL A 59 -16.75 -16.19 -12.56
CA VAL A 59 -17.86 -17.17 -12.61
C VAL A 59 -17.97 -17.98 -11.32
N GLY A 60 -16.84 -18.40 -10.77
CA GLY A 60 -16.82 -19.15 -9.52
C GLY A 60 -17.24 -18.33 -8.31
N LEU A 61 -16.77 -17.07 -8.22
CA LEU A 61 -17.20 -16.14 -7.17
C LEU A 61 -18.71 -15.91 -7.23
N ALA A 62 -19.28 -15.67 -8.42
CA ALA A 62 -20.73 -15.53 -8.60
C ALA A 62 -21.48 -16.81 -8.20
N ALA A 63 -20.97 -18.00 -8.57
CA ALA A 63 -21.55 -19.28 -8.18
C ALA A 63 -21.52 -19.52 -6.66
N LYS A 64 -20.57 -18.93 -5.95
CA LYS A 64 -20.44 -18.92 -4.48
C LYS A 64 -21.26 -17.81 -3.81
N GLY A 65 -22.09 -17.09 -4.57
CA GLY A 65 -23.03 -16.10 -4.05
C GLY A 65 -22.47 -14.69 -3.92
N ILE A 66 -21.29 -14.40 -4.49
CA ILE A 66 -20.77 -13.03 -4.55
C ILE A 66 -21.50 -12.25 -5.64
N ASN A 67 -22.02 -11.09 -5.28
CA ASN A 67 -22.73 -10.17 -6.16
C ASN A 67 -21.93 -8.88 -6.39
N PRO A 68 -22.25 -8.11 -7.43
CA PRO A 68 -21.70 -6.76 -7.58
C PRO A 68 -21.91 -5.92 -6.32
N GLY A 69 -20.86 -5.23 -5.88
CA GLY A 69 -20.84 -4.44 -4.65
C GLY A 69 -20.50 -5.21 -3.36
N ASP A 70 -20.49 -6.53 -3.37
CA ASP A 70 -20.02 -7.32 -2.23
C ASP A 70 -18.52 -7.15 -2.02
N ARG A 71 -18.08 -7.20 -0.75
CA ARG A 71 -16.68 -7.05 -0.37
C ARG A 71 -16.09 -8.43 -0.08
N VAL A 72 -14.98 -8.73 -0.74
CA VAL A 72 -14.21 -9.97 -0.57
C VAL A 72 -12.87 -9.62 0.04
N LEU A 73 -12.58 -10.11 1.25
CA LEU A 73 -11.26 -9.97 1.85
C LEU A 73 -10.24 -10.80 1.06
N ILE A 74 -9.10 -10.19 0.75
CA ILE A 74 -7.93 -10.89 0.21
C ILE A 74 -6.78 -10.65 1.17
N HIS A 75 -6.46 -11.70 1.95
CA HIS A 75 -5.41 -11.65 2.97
C HIS A 75 -4.33 -12.67 2.64
N ALA A 76 -3.34 -12.23 1.87
CA ALA A 76 -2.29 -13.08 1.31
C ALA A 76 -0.98 -12.31 1.11
N GLU A 77 0.16 -12.98 1.24
CA GLU A 77 1.42 -12.51 0.64
C GLU A 77 1.28 -12.55 -0.89
N ASN A 78 2.17 -11.85 -1.61
CA ASN A 78 2.12 -11.83 -3.07
C ASN A 78 2.10 -13.25 -3.64
N CYS A 79 1.12 -13.52 -4.47
CA CYS A 79 0.98 -14.76 -5.23
C CYS A 79 0.07 -14.52 -6.45
N PRO A 80 0.13 -15.36 -7.48
CA PRO A 80 -0.75 -15.24 -8.64
C PRO A 80 -2.23 -15.32 -8.28
N GLU A 81 -2.58 -16.16 -7.31
CA GLU A 81 -3.95 -16.34 -6.82
C GLU A 81 -4.54 -15.04 -6.30
N MET A 82 -3.74 -14.25 -5.58
CA MET A 82 -4.14 -12.93 -5.09
C MET A 82 -4.45 -11.97 -6.26
N VAL A 83 -3.59 -11.93 -7.28
CA VAL A 83 -3.76 -11.08 -8.46
C VAL A 83 -5.01 -11.48 -9.25
N ILE A 84 -5.19 -12.79 -9.51
CA ILE A 84 -6.35 -13.32 -10.24
C ILE A 84 -7.64 -13.04 -9.47
N ALA A 85 -7.67 -13.27 -8.16
CA ALA A 85 -8.84 -12.99 -7.32
C ALA A 85 -9.20 -11.50 -7.29
N TRP A 86 -8.19 -10.62 -7.16
CA TRP A 86 -8.36 -9.18 -7.17
C TRP A 86 -8.96 -8.67 -8.50
N LEU A 87 -8.42 -9.13 -9.65
CA LEU A 87 -8.95 -8.82 -10.96
C LEU A 87 -10.34 -9.44 -11.21
N ALA A 88 -10.60 -10.63 -10.67
CA ALA A 88 -11.89 -11.30 -10.80
C ALA A 88 -13.00 -10.59 -9.98
N CYS A 89 -12.69 -10.10 -8.78
CA CYS A 89 -13.61 -9.23 -8.03
C CYS A 89 -13.98 -8.00 -8.86
N ALA A 90 -12.98 -7.28 -9.40
CA ALA A 90 -13.20 -6.13 -10.26
C ALA A 90 -14.04 -6.48 -11.51
N THR A 91 -13.80 -7.66 -12.10
CA THR A 91 -14.51 -8.15 -13.29
C THR A 91 -15.97 -8.46 -12.99
N LEU A 92 -16.26 -9.05 -11.83
CA LEU A 92 -17.62 -9.32 -11.37
C LEU A 92 -18.36 -8.03 -10.93
N GLY A 93 -17.64 -6.97 -10.60
CA GLY A 93 -18.17 -5.77 -9.96
C GLY A 93 -18.21 -5.85 -8.43
N ALA A 94 -17.56 -6.86 -7.85
CA ALA A 94 -17.31 -6.96 -6.42
C ALA A 94 -16.09 -6.11 -6.02
N VAL A 95 -15.93 -5.83 -4.73
CA VAL A 95 -14.87 -4.99 -4.18
C VAL A 95 -13.85 -5.86 -3.46
N ALA A 96 -12.63 -5.90 -3.94
CA ALA A 96 -11.52 -6.57 -3.28
C ALA A 96 -11.02 -5.74 -2.09
N VAL A 97 -11.04 -6.29 -0.89
CA VAL A 97 -10.48 -5.67 0.31
C VAL A 97 -9.13 -6.32 0.60
N THR A 98 -8.05 -5.67 0.17
CA THR A 98 -6.69 -6.18 0.38
C THR A 98 -6.12 -5.70 1.69
N THR A 99 -5.57 -6.62 2.50
CA THR A 99 -5.16 -6.33 3.87
C THR A 99 -3.72 -6.74 4.15
N ASN A 100 -3.08 -6.00 5.06
CA ASN A 100 -1.69 -6.25 5.44
C ASN A 100 -1.55 -7.62 6.13
N THR A 101 -0.67 -8.47 5.62
CA THR A 101 -0.44 -9.82 6.15
C THR A 101 0.21 -9.86 7.52
N LYS A 102 0.73 -8.73 7.99
CA LYS A 102 1.23 -8.57 9.37
C LYS A 102 0.12 -8.20 10.36
N SER A 103 -1.10 -7.95 9.88
CA SER A 103 -2.23 -7.62 10.74
C SER A 103 -2.62 -8.80 11.63
N VAL A 104 -2.96 -8.50 12.88
CA VAL A 104 -3.38 -9.48 13.88
C VAL A 104 -4.90 -9.65 13.91
N GLY A 105 -5.40 -10.65 14.64
CA GLY A 105 -6.82 -10.99 14.68
C GLY A 105 -7.75 -9.83 15.00
N ALA A 106 -7.37 -8.95 15.94
CA ALA A 106 -8.17 -7.77 16.30
C ALA A 106 -8.31 -6.77 15.14
N GLU A 107 -7.23 -6.54 14.36
CA GLU A 107 -7.27 -5.69 13.18
C GLU A 107 -8.12 -6.33 12.08
N MET A 108 -7.97 -7.65 11.87
CA MET A 108 -8.76 -8.38 10.87
C MET A 108 -10.25 -8.39 11.19
N THR A 109 -10.62 -8.49 12.48
CA THR A 109 -12.02 -8.32 12.92
C THR A 109 -12.54 -6.95 12.52
N TYR A 110 -11.78 -5.90 12.84
CA TYR A 110 -12.14 -4.54 12.44
C TYR A 110 -12.29 -4.38 10.91
N PHE A 111 -11.35 -4.91 10.13
CA PHE A 111 -11.40 -4.81 8.66
C PHE A 111 -12.63 -5.52 8.09
N ALA A 112 -12.93 -6.73 8.56
CA ALA A 112 -14.08 -7.51 8.13
C ALA A 112 -15.42 -6.82 8.46
N GLU A 113 -15.55 -6.35 9.70
CA GLU A 113 -16.78 -5.69 10.17
C GLU A 113 -16.97 -4.32 9.50
N HIS A 114 -15.93 -3.49 9.46
CA HIS A 114 -16.00 -2.15 8.90
C HIS A 114 -16.34 -2.17 7.40
N THR A 115 -15.76 -3.11 6.65
CA THR A 115 -16.06 -3.26 5.22
C THR A 115 -17.29 -4.13 4.96
N ARG A 116 -17.88 -4.75 5.99
CA ARG A 116 -18.98 -5.73 5.84
C ARG A 116 -18.61 -6.81 4.83
N ALA A 117 -17.39 -7.33 4.93
CA ALA A 117 -16.91 -8.37 4.03
C ALA A 117 -17.77 -9.62 4.15
N VAL A 118 -18.12 -10.22 3.01
CA VAL A 118 -19.00 -11.39 2.95
C VAL A 118 -18.26 -12.70 2.77
N ALA A 119 -17.03 -12.65 2.23
CA ALA A 119 -16.20 -13.83 1.99
C ALA A 119 -14.72 -13.46 2.07
N ALA A 120 -13.84 -14.47 2.10
CA ALA A 120 -12.41 -14.24 2.07
C ALA A 120 -11.65 -15.24 1.20
N ILE A 121 -10.53 -14.78 0.67
CA ILE A 121 -9.49 -15.58 0.01
C ILE A 121 -8.20 -15.37 0.79
N THR A 122 -7.53 -16.47 1.15
CA THR A 122 -6.33 -16.41 2.00
C THR A 122 -5.37 -17.56 1.73
N GLN A 123 -4.27 -17.57 2.45
CA GLN A 123 -3.25 -18.63 2.42
C GLN A 123 -3.34 -19.52 3.67
N PRO A 124 -2.79 -20.74 3.62
CA PRO A 124 -2.79 -21.65 4.77
C PRO A 124 -2.26 -21.01 6.06
N ALA A 125 -1.19 -20.20 5.98
CA ALA A 125 -0.60 -19.53 7.13
C ALA A 125 -1.56 -18.60 7.88
N PHE A 126 -2.58 -18.07 7.22
CA PHE A 126 -3.46 -17.05 7.79
C PHE A 126 -4.88 -17.54 8.09
N VAL A 127 -5.29 -18.69 7.54
CA VAL A 127 -6.69 -19.16 7.61
C VAL A 127 -7.16 -19.34 9.05
N GLY A 128 -6.34 -19.89 9.94
CA GLY A 128 -6.73 -20.13 11.33
C GLY A 128 -6.99 -18.84 12.12
N MET A 129 -6.21 -17.78 11.86
CA MET A 129 -6.44 -16.46 12.44
C MET A 129 -7.67 -15.81 11.82
N LEU A 130 -7.82 -15.83 10.50
CA LEU A 130 -8.90 -15.17 9.78
C LEU A 130 -10.28 -15.79 10.11
N ALA A 131 -10.37 -17.11 10.20
CA ALA A 131 -11.61 -17.79 10.56
C ALA A 131 -12.11 -17.41 11.97
N LYS A 132 -11.19 -17.18 12.91
CA LYS A 132 -11.52 -16.69 14.26
C LYS A 132 -11.89 -15.21 14.27
N ALA A 133 -11.17 -14.40 13.49
CA ALA A 133 -11.36 -12.95 13.45
C ALA A 133 -12.66 -12.54 12.72
N ALA A 134 -13.08 -13.29 11.72
CA ALA A 134 -14.24 -12.97 10.87
C ALA A 134 -15.23 -14.16 10.74
N PRO A 135 -15.86 -14.61 11.84
CA PRO A 135 -16.73 -15.79 11.85
C PRO A 135 -18.04 -15.59 11.06
N GLY A 136 -18.36 -14.37 10.65
CA GLY A 136 -19.54 -14.03 9.86
C GLY A 136 -19.38 -14.19 8.36
N LEU A 137 -18.20 -14.57 7.85
CA LEU A 137 -17.98 -14.81 6.44
C LEU A 137 -18.78 -16.03 5.95
N LEU A 138 -19.37 -15.91 4.76
CA LEU A 138 -20.12 -17.01 4.12
C LEU A 138 -19.22 -18.21 3.82
N TRP A 139 -18.00 -17.92 3.39
CA TRP A 139 -16.95 -18.90 3.11
C TRP A 139 -15.56 -18.26 3.14
N ILE A 140 -14.56 -19.09 3.34
CA ILE A 140 -13.15 -18.77 3.18
C ILE A 140 -12.57 -19.74 2.15
N ALA A 141 -11.86 -19.23 1.14
CA ALA A 141 -11.12 -20.07 0.20
C ALA A 141 -9.62 -19.94 0.45
N VAL A 142 -8.92 -21.07 0.46
CA VAL A 142 -7.52 -21.17 0.83
C VAL A 142 -6.70 -21.64 -0.37
N THR A 143 -5.56 -20.98 -0.62
CA THR A 143 -4.59 -21.38 -1.65
C THR A 143 -3.89 -22.68 -1.25
N ASP A 144 -3.27 -23.36 -2.23
CA ASP A 144 -2.58 -24.63 -1.96
C ASP A 144 -1.27 -24.46 -1.18
N ASN A 145 -0.72 -23.26 -1.15
CA ASN A 145 0.58 -22.98 -0.56
C ASN A 145 0.69 -21.53 -0.03
N ASN A 146 1.74 -21.25 0.70
CA ASN A 146 2.09 -19.93 1.24
C ASN A 146 3.04 -19.21 0.27
N SER A 147 2.53 -18.63 -0.81
CA SER A 147 3.34 -17.88 -1.80
C SER A 147 4.52 -18.67 -2.34
N GLY A 148 4.29 -19.94 -2.69
CA GLY A 148 5.29 -20.85 -3.22
C GLY A 148 6.00 -21.70 -2.15
N GLU A 149 5.70 -21.52 -0.87
CA GLU A 149 6.20 -22.38 0.21
C GLU A 149 5.11 -23.38 0.65
N PRO A 150 5.46 -24.65 0.92
CA PRO A 150 4.48 -25.62 1.37
C PRO A 150 3.96 -25.26 2.79
N PRO A 151 2.67 -25.47 3.06
CA PRO A 151 2.13 -25.26 4.39
C PRO A 151 2.65 -26.31 5.39
N SER A 152 2.73 -25.94 6.67
CA SER A 152 2.94 -26.88 7.77
C SER A 152 1.75 -27.82 7.94
N GLN A 153 1.91 -28.90 8.72
CA GLN A 153 0.83 -29.85 8.99
C GLN A 153 -0.36 -29.20 9.71
N ASP A 154 -0.11 -28.26 10.63
CA ASP A 154 -1.16 -27.54 11.35
C ASP A 154 -1.94 -26.61 10.43
N GLU A 155 -1.24 -25.90 9.52
CA GLU A 155 -1.85 -25.04 8.51
C GLU A 155 -2.69 -25.85 7.50
N GLN A 156 -2.20 -27.03 7.07
CA GLN A 156 -2.97 -27.95 6.23
C GLN A 156 -4.26 -28.37 6.92
N THR A 157 -4.18 -28.81 8.18
CA THR A 157 -5.34 -29.22 8.97
C THR A 157 -6.34 -28.08 9.13
N ALA A 158 -5.85 -26.85 9.38
CA ALA A 158 -6.72 -25.68 9.48
C ALA A 158 -7.40 -25.37 8.14
N SER A 159 -6.73 -25.62 7.01
CA SER A 159 -7.26 -25.36 5.67
C SER A 159 -8.37 -26.36 5.25
N GLU A 160 -8.33 -27.60 5.75
CA GLU A 160 -9.29 -28.67 5.37
C GLU A 160 -10.77 -28.34 5.68
N ALA A 161 -11.01 -27.43 6.63
CA ALA A 161 -12.36 -26.98 6.99
C ALA A 161 -12.94 -25.91 6.02
N HIS A 162 -12.15 -25.48 5.04
CA HIS A 162 -12.48 -24.36 4.15
C HIS A 162 -12.47 -24.78 2.68
N ASP A 163 -12.98 -23.89 1.83
CA ASP A 163 -12.96 -24.11 0.38
C ASP A 163 -11.52 -24.04 -0.14
N ARG A 164 -11.22 -24.83 -1.16
CA ARG A 164 -9.95 -24.71 -1.88
C ARG A 164 -10.07 -23.59 -2.92
N PHE A 165 -9.02 -22.81 -3.08
CA PHE A 165 -8.96 -21.72 -4.07
C PHE A 165 -9.17 -22.23 -5.50
N ASP A 166 -8.55 -23.34 -5.86
CA ASP A 166 -8.67 -23.95 -7.21
C ASP A 166 -10.09 -24.40 -7.53
N ALA A 167 -10.89 -24.79 -6.51
CA ALA A 167 -12.29 -25.18 -6.68
C ALA A 167 -13.22 -23.99 -7.00
N LEU A 168 -12.74 -22.75 -6.84
CA LEU A 168 -13.49 -21.56 -7.25
C LEU A 168 -13.50 -21.34 -8.78
N PHE A 169 -12.60 -21.95 -9.55
CA PHE A 169 -12.54 -21.73 -10.98
C PHE A 169 -13.74 -22.37 -11.71
N GLY A 170 -14.64 -21.53 -12.23
CA GLY A 170 -15.77 -21.94 -13.06
C GLY A 170 -15.39 -22.13 -14.53
N ASP A 171 -16.42 -22.26 -15.37
CA ASP A 171 -16.30 -22.34 -16.82
C ASP A 171 -16.35 -20.95 -17.43
N SER A 172 -15.27 -20.48 -18.09
CA SER A 172 -15.18 -19.14 -18.70
C SER A 172 -16.26 -18.89 -19.76
N ASN A 173 -16.81 -19.93 -20.40
CA ASN A 173 -17.89 -19.79 -21.37
C ASN A 173 -19.23 -19.37 -20.72
N LYS A 174 -19.34 -19.50 -19.41
CA LYS A 174 -20.52 -19.04 -18.63
C LYS A 174 -20.37 -17.62 -18.11
N PHE A 175 -19.24 -16.97 -18.39
CA PHE A 175 -19.03 -15.60 -17.97
C PHE A 175 -19.98 -14.66 -18.71
N VAL A 176 -20.73 -13.88 -17.95
CA VAL A 176 -21.61 -12.81 -18.48
C VAL A 176 -20.96 -11.48 -18.16
N PRO A 177 -20.50 -10.72 -19.17
CA PRO A 177 -19.93 -9.41 -18.93
C PRO A 177 -21.00 -8.46 -18.38
N ARG A 178 -20.64 -7.63 -17.42
CA ARG A 178 -21.44 -6.48 -17.00
C ARG A 178 -21.16 -5.28 -17.90
N ASP A 179 -22.04 -4.30 -17.88
CA ASP A 179 -21.77 -3.00 -18.49
C ASP A 179 -20.59 -2.33 -17.77
N ALA A 180 -19.71 -1.71 -18.54
CA ALA A 180 -18.56 -1.01 -17.98
C ALA A 180 -19.02 0.24 -17.22
N ASP A 181 -18.63 0.33 -15.96
CA ASP A 181 -18.87 1.50 -15.11
C ASP A 181 -17.56 1.96 -14.48
N PRO A 182 -16.97 3.06 -14.99
CA PRO A 182 -15.72 3.61 -14.46
C PRO A 182 -15.82 4.03 -13.00
N MET A 183 -16.99 4.44 -12.51
CA MET A 183 -17.16 4.93 -11.15
C MET A 183 -17.50 3.85 -10.13
N LEU A 184 -17.70 2.61 -10.58
CA LEU A 184 -17.92 1.49 -9.67
C LEU A 184 -16.69 1.26 -8.78
N PRO A 185 -16.84 1.14 -7.44
CA PRO A 185 -15.75 0.72 -6.57
C PRO A 185 -15.24 -0.68 -6.94
N PHE A 186 -13.91 -0.86 -6.97
CA PHE A 186 -13.30 -2.18 -7.21
C PHE A 186 -12.40 -2.64 -6.08
N GLY A 187 -11.90 -1.71 -5.26
CA GLY A 187 -10.92 -2.03 -4.24
C GLY A 187 -11.00 -1.16 -3.00
N ILE A 188 -10.65 -1.74 -1.87
CA ILE A 188 -10.46 -1.04 -0.60
C ILE A 188 -9.09 -1.41 -0.07
N MET A 189 -8.31 -0.39 0.33
CA MET A 189 -7.04 -0.52 1.01
C MET A 189 -7.09 0.24 2.33
N PHE A 190 -6.58 -0.37 3.40
CA PHE A 190 -6.49 0.31 4.69
C PHE A 190 -5.20 1.10 4.81
N THR A 191 -5.31 2.33 5.32
CA THR A 191 -4.17 3.20 5.62
C THR A 191 -4.12 3.52 7.10
N SER A 192 -2.93 3.46 7.69
CA SER A 192 -2.69 3.98 9.04
C SER A 192 -2.70 5.50 8.96
N GLY A 193 -3.87 6.10 9.21
CA GLY A 193 -3.99 7.56 9.31
C GLY A 193 -3.47 8.09 10.66
N THR A 194 -3.50 9.42 10.83
CA THR A 194 -3.24 10.10 12.13
C THR A 194 -4.33 9.83 13.19
N THR A 195 -5.29 8.97 12.89
CA THR A 195 -6.40 8.56 13.77
C THR A 195 -6.11 7.19 14.39
N SER A 196 -6.80 6.88 15.47
CA SER A 196 -6.65 5.63 16.24
C SER A 196 -6.97 4.34 15.47
N ARG A 197 -7.63 4.41 14.33
CA ARG A 197 -7.96 3.23 13.50
C ARG A 197 -7.63 3.47 12.04
N PRO A 198 -7.14 2.45 11.32
CA PRO A 198 -6.90 2.53 9.88
C PRO A 198 -8.17 2.94 9.11
N LYS A 199 -7.99 3.81 8.11
CA LYS A 199 -9.06 4.28 7.23
C LYS A 199 -9.16 3.38 6.01
N ALA A 200 -10.38 3.03 5.62
CA ALA A 200 -10.68 2.20 4.44
C ALA A 200 -10.80 3.09 3.18
N VAL A 201 -9.74 3.20 2.42
CA VAL A 201 -9.67 4.01 1.18
C VAL A 201 -10.34 3.26 0.04
N VAL A 202 -11.37 3.84 -0.57
CA VAL A 202 -12.12 3.23 -1.67
C VAL A 202 -11.58 3.72 -3.00
N HIS A 203 -11.21 2.78 -3.88
CA HIS A 203 -10.82 3.02 -5.26
C HIS A 203 -11.89 2.56 -6.25
N THR A 204 -12.08 3.35 -7.29
CA THR A 204 -13.00 3.06 -8.43
C THR A 204 -12.23 2.49 -9.62
N HIS A 205 -12.94 1.93 -10.58
CA HIS A 205 -12.34 1.53 -11.85
C HIS A 205 -11.71 2.73 -12.59
N ALA A 206 -12.27 3.95 -12.48
CA ALA A 206 -11.66 5.14 -13.07
C ALA A 206 -10.32 5.49 -12.41
N ASN A 207 -10.14 5.24 -11.10
CA ASN A 207 -8.84 5.34 -10.46
C ASN A 207 -7.81 4.39 -11.11
N ALA A 208 -8.21 3.15 -11.40
CA ALA A 208 -7.35 2.17 -12.08
C ALA A 208 -6.99 2.62 -13.50
N ILE A 209 -7.98 3.12 -14.27
CA ILE A 209 -7.75 3.65 -15.63
C ILE A 209 -6.86 4.89 -15.59
N TRP A 210 -7.04 5.79 -14.61
CA TRP A 210 -6.15 6.93 -14.42
C TRP A 210 -4.70 6.48 -14.15
N ALA A 211 -4.50 5.56 -13.20
CA ALA A 211 -3.18 5.00 -12.89
C ALA A 211 -2.54 4.33 -14.13
N SER A 212 -3.33 3.58 -14.91
CA SER A 212 -2.86 2.91 -16.12
C SER A 212 -2.45 3.87 -17.24
N ARG A 213 -2.99 5.10 -17.26
CA ARG A 213 -2.64 6.12 -18.27
C ARG A 213 -1.45 6.99 -17.86
N ILE A 214 -1.36 7.35 -16.57
CA ILE A 214 -0.37 8.29 -16.07
C ILE A 214 0.87 7.58 -15.53
N GLY A 215 0.71 6.45 -14.83
CA GLY A 215 1.80 5.69 -14.25
C GLY A 215 2.92 5.38 -15.24
N PRO A 216 2.64 4.76 -16.40
CA PRO A 216 3.68 4.45 -17.38
C PRO A 216 4.44 5.68 -17.89
N ARG A 217 3.73 6.80 -18.08
CA ARG A 217 4.33 8.06 -18.55
C ARG A 217 5.28 8.66 -17.53
N ASN A 218 4.95 8.53 -16.25
CA ASN A 218 5.76 9.06 -15.16
C ASN A 218 7.10 8.34 -15.01
N ILE A 219 7.17 7.08 -15.46
CA ILE A 219 8.34 6.21 -15.27
C ILE A 219 8.93 5.71 -16.59
N ASP A 220 8.50 6.25 -17.74
CA ASP A 220 8.92 5.82 -19.09
C ASP A 220 8.80 4.32 -19.33
N LEU A 221 7.71 3.72 -18.81
CA LEU A 221 7.40 2.30 -19.03
C LEU A 221 6.73 2.12 -20.39
N GLY A 222 7.32 1.29 -21.22
CA GLY A 222 6.80 0.94 -22.55
C GLY A 222 6.23 -0.49 -22.60
N THR A 223 5.70 -0.82 -23.76
CA THR A 223 4.99 -2.08 -23.99
C THR A 223 5.90 -3.34 -23.99
N ASP A 224 7.21 -3.16 -24.23
CA ASP A 224 8.19 -4.24 -24.24
C ASP A 224 9.00 -4.33 -22.94
N ASP A 225 8.57 -3.56 -21.94
CA ASP A 225 9.22 -3.53 -20.65
C ASP A 225 8.71 -4.62 -19.71
N THR A 226 9.56 -4.90 -18.72
CA THR A 226 9.25 -5.83 -17.62
C THR A 226 9.40 -5.11 -16.28
N TYR A 227 8.35 -5.15 -15.49
CA TYR A 227 8.32 -4.51 -14.16
C TYR A 227 8.36 -5.56 -13.06
N LEU A 228 9.34 -5.48 -12.16
CA LEU A 228 9.43 -6.35 -10.99
C LEU A 228 8.58 -5.82 -9.83
N ILE A 229 7.63 -6.62 -9.36
CA ILE A 229 6.75 -6.35 -8.22
C ILE A 229 7.13 -7.26 -7.06
N TYR A 230 7.85 -6.73 -6.08
CA TYR A 230 8.11 -7.37 -4.79
C TYR A 230 7.51 -6.62 -3.59
N PRO A 231 7.14 -5.32 -3.71
CA PRO A 231 6.35 -4.69 -2.66
C PRO A 231 5.04 -5.46 -2.43
N PRO A 232 4.52 -5.48 -1.18
CA PRO A 232 3.30 -6.21 -0.87
C PRO A 232 2.12 -5.75 -1.73
N PHE A 233 1.41 -6.71 -2.33
CA PHE A 233 0.32 -6.42 -3.28
C PHE A 233 -0.93 -5.83 -2.61
N PHE A 234 -1.00 -5.80 -1.30
CA PHE A 234 -2.05 -5.08 -0.58
C PHE A 234 -1.79 -3.56 -0.47
N HIS A 235 -0.65 -3.06 -0.96
CA HIS A 235 -0.34 -1.63 -1.01
C HIS A 235 -0.54 -1.02 -2.40
N VAL A 236 -0.83 0.28 -2.41
CA VAL A 236 -1.01 1.09 -3.62
C VAL A 236 0.20 1.03 -4.57
N ASN A 237 1.42 0.92 -4.05
CA ASN A 237 2.63 0.79 -4.86
C ASN A 237 2.55 -0.43 -5.81
N ALA A 238 2.24 -1.61 -5.28
CA ALA A 238 2.17 -2.81 -6.11
C ALA A 238 0.94 -2.84 -7.01
N GLN A 239 -0.23 -2.37 -6.53
CA GLN A 239 -1.46 -2.35 -7.33
C GLN A 239 -1.46 -1.24 -8.37
N SER A 240 -1.37 0.01 -7.93
CA SER A 240 -1.62 1.17 -8.81
C SER A 240 -0.36 1.67 -9.50
N TRP A 241 0.78 1.75 -8.78
CA TRP A 241 2.01 2.29 -9.37
C TRP A 241 2.72 1.27 -10.25
N SER A 242 2.58 -0.03 -9.93
CA SER A 242 3.23 -1.11 -10.68
C SER A 242 2.25 -1.85 -11.60
N MET A 243 1.27 -2.60 -11.05
CA MET A 243 0.41 -3.47 -11.87
C MET A 243 -0.46 -2.68 -12.87
N PHE A 244 -1.13 -1.59 -12.44
CA PHE A 244 -1.89 -0.79 -13.40
C PHE A 244 -1.01 -0.04 -14.39
N ALA A 245 0.22 0.33 -14.02
CA ALA A 245 1.16 0.89 -14.99
C ALA A 245 1.52 -0.15 -16.07
N VAL A 246 1.79 -1.39 -15.67
CA VAL A 246 2.05 -2.52 -16.60
C VAL A 246 0.85 -2.76 -17.50
N LEU A 247 -0.35 -2.92 -16.93
CA LEU A 247 -1.58 -3.13 -17.70
C LEU A 247 -1.91 -1.93 -18.61
N GLY A 248 -1.48 -0.71 -18.25
CA GLY A 248 -1.71 0.50 -19.04
C GLY A 248 -1.03 0.49 -20.41
N VAL A 249 0.08 -0.24 -20.56
CA VAL A 249 0.86 -0.30 -21.82
C VAL A 249 1.01 -1.72 -22.36
N GLY A 250 0.41 -2.72 -21.73
CA GLY A 250 0.53 -4.11 -22.16
C GLY A 250 1.93 -4.68 -21.99
N ALA A 251 2.63 -4.27 -20.95
CA ALA A 251 3.95 -4.75 -20.56
C ALA A 251 3.88 -6.06 -19.74
N THR A 252 5.00 -6.52 -19.21
CA THR A 252 5.09 -7.74 -18.38
C THR A 252 5.28 -7.39 -16.90
N ALA A 253 4.47 -7.96 -16.02
CA ALA A 253 4.68 -7.94 -14.57
C ALA A 253 5.39 -9.22 -14.12
N VAL A 254 6.51 -9.10 -13.40
CA VAL A 254 7.16 -10.19 -12.68
C VAL A 254 6.84 -10.04 -11.21
N LEU A 255 6.16 -11.00 -10.61
CA LEU A 255 5.71 -10.97 -9.23
C LEU A 255 6.59 -11.87 -8.36
N MET A 256 7.20 -11.31 -7.33
CA MET A 256 7.89 -12.05 -6.26
C MET A 256 7.01 -12.16 -5.01
N PRO A 257 7.16 -13.23 -4.21
CA PRO A 257 6.44 -13.39 -2.93
C PRO A 257 6.62 -12.21 -1.99
N LYS A 258 7.85 -11.80 -1.82
CA LYS A 258 8.32 -10.70 -0.98
C LYS A 258 9.74 -10.32 -1.34
N TRP A 259 10.25 -9.26 -0.75
CA TRP A 259 11.65 -8.91 -0.87
C TRP A 259 12.58 -10.06 -0.46
N SER A 260 13.59 -10.29 -1.29
CA SER A 260 14.68 -11.22 -1.01
C SER A 260 15.97 -10.71 -1.65
N GLN A 261 16.94 -10.34 -0.82
CA GLN A 261 18.22 -9.82 -1.30
C GLN A 261 18.95 -10.82 -2.21
N SER A 262 18.92 -12.11 -1.86
CA SER A 262 19.58 -13.17 -2.65
C SER A 262 18.86 -13.48 -3.97
N ARG A 263 17.56 -13.19 -4.09
CA ARG A 263 16.76 -13.43 -5.30
C ARG A 263 16.63 -12.21 -6.19
N PHE A 264 16.91 -11.02 -5.69
CA PHE A 264 16.68 -9.76 -6.42
C PHE A 264 17.38 -9.76 -7.78
N TRP A 265 18.71 -9.90 -7.80
CA TRP A 265 19.45 -9.90 -9.05
C TRP A 265 19.22 -11.13 -9.94
N PRO A 266 19.13 -12.38 -9.41
CA PRO A 266 18.73 -13.51 -10.22
C PRO A 266 17.41 -13.29 -10.97
N VAL A 267 16.37 -12.77 -10.32
CA VAL A 267 15.08 -12.50 -10.97
C VAL A 267 15.19 -11.38 -12.01
N ILE A 268 15.93 -10.32 -11.73
CA ILE A 268 16.17 -9.23 -12.69
C ILE A 268 16.80 -9.74 -13.98
N VAL A 269 17.82 -10.60 -13.87
CA VAL A 269 18.53 -11.15 -15.03
C VAL A 269 17.68 -12.20 -15.75
N GLU A 270 17.03 -13.10 -15.00
CA GLU A 270 16.25 -14.20 -15.58
C GLU A 270 15.05 -13.74 -16.41
N HIS A 271 14.44 -12.61 -15.98
CA HIS A 271 13.22 -12.11 -16.61
C HIS A 271 13.41 -10.78 -17.34
N ASP A 272 14.65 -10.38 -17.64
CA ASP A 272 14.96 -9.15 -18.37
C ASP A 272 14.23 -7.91 -17.78
N VAL A 273 14.23 -7.80 -16.44
CA VAL A 273 13.54 -6.73 -15.73
C VAL A 273 14.15 -5.37 -16.07
N THR A 274 13.30 -4.43 -16.47
CA THR A 274 13.70 -3.07 -16.86
C THR A 274 13.34 -2.01 -15.80
N HIS A 275 12.30 -2.28 -15.01
CA HIS A 275 11.74 -1.35 -14.02
C HIS A 275 11.51 -2.03 -12.67
N VAL A 276 11.69 -1.27 -11.60
CA VAL A 276 11.45 -1.75 -10.24
C VAL A 276 11.10 -0.59 -9.29
N SER A 277 10.20 -0.81 -8.34
CA SER A 277 10.06 0.09 -7.18
C SER A 277 11.24 -0.14 -6.23
N VAL A 278 11.95 0.94 -5.89
CA VAL A 278 13.12 0.88 -5.00
C VAL A 278 12.72 1.29 -3.60
N MET A 279 12.67 0.33 -2.70
CA MET A 279 12.47 0.58 -1.28
C MET A 279 13.83 0.84 -0.61
N PRO A 280 13.93 1.56 0.52
CA PRO A 280 15.20 1.85 1.18
C PRO A 280 16.10 0.62 1.40
N PHE A 281 15.53 -0.51 1.81
CA PHE A 281 16.27 -1.75 2.00
C PHE A 281 16.82 -2.38 0.70
N ALA A 282 16.27 -2.03 -0.47
CA ALA A 282 16.76 -2.51 -1.76
C ALA A 282 18.01 -1.75 -2.23
N MET A 283 18.31 -0.59 -1.65
CA MET A 283 19.50 0.21 -1.96
C MET A 283 20.79 -0.60 -1.75
N ALA A 284 20.85 -1.43 -0.72
CA ALA A 284 22.01 -2.29 -0.44
C ALA A 284 22.27 -3.29 -1.59
N ALA A 285 21.22 -3.87 -2.18
CA ALA A 285 21.34 -4.78 -3.32
C ALA A 285 21.77 -4.03 -4.60
N LEU A 286 21.25 -2.85 -4.84
CA LEU A 286 21.63 -2.00 -5.97
C LEU A 286 23.08 -1.53 -5.87
N GLY A 287 23.57 -1.22 -4.68
CA GLY A 287 24.93 -0.79 -4.40
C GLY A 287 25.96 -1.93 -4.31
N ASP A 288 25.56 -3.21 -4.38
CA ASP A 288 26.48 -4.34 -4.27
C ASP A 288 27.47 -4.37 -5.45
N PRO A 289 28.78 -4.29 -5.20
CA PRO A 289 29.80 -4.35 -6.27
C PRO A 289 29.78 -5.69 -7.06
N SER A 290 29.27 -6.76 -6.46
CA SER A 290 29.17 -8.09 -7.08
C SER A 290 27.95 -8.27 -7.97
N ARG A 291 27.08 -7.27 -8.06
CA ARG A 291 25.86 -7.32 -8.88
C ARG A 291 26.17 -7.67 -10.34
N PRO A 292 25.30 -8.39 -11.05
CA PRO A 292 25.43 -8.66 -12.47
C PRO A 292 25.51 -7.34 -13.26
N LYS A 293 26.47 -7.22 -14.16
CA LYS A 293 26.61 -6.03 -15.01
C LYS A 293 25.82 -6.17 -16.33
N ASP A 294 25.59 -7.39 -16.75
CA ASP A 294 24.77 -7.72 -17.91
C ASP A 294 23.33 -7.95 -17.45
N ASN A 295 22.54 -6.88 -17.47
CA ASN A 295 21.13 -6.87 -17.10
C ASN A 295 20.40 -5.71 -17.79
N GLN A 296 19.07 -5.76 -17.83
CA GLN A 296 18.23 -4.77 -18.52
C GLN A 296 17.64 -3.69 -17.58
N LEU A 297 17.94 -3.74 -16.27
CA LEU A 297 17.40 -2.79 -15.31
C LEU A 297 17.91 -1.39 -15.60
N ARG A 298 16.99 -0.46 -15.86
CA ARG A 298 17.32 0.93 -16.20
C ARG A 298 16.58 1.98 -15.39
N VAL A 299 15.41 1.63 -14.82
CA VAL A 299 14.58 2.56 -14.03
C VAL A 299 14.29 1.99 -12.65
N GLY A 300 14.60 2.78 -11.64
CA GLY A 300 14.17 2.58 -10.26
C GLY A 300 13.16 3.65 -9.85
N VAL A 301 11.96 3.27 -9.43
CA VAL A 301 10.96 4.22 -8.89
C VAL A 301 11.26 4.41 -7.41
N PHE A 302 11.62 5.63 -7.03
CA PHE A 302 12.04 5.98 -5.67
C PHE A 302 11.32 7.26 -5.19
N GLY A 303 11.49 7.64 -3.94
CA GLY A 303 10.83 8.83 -3.38
C GLY A 303 11.52 10.15 -3.71
N LEU A 304 12.81 10.13 -4.06
CA LEU A 304 13.66 11.32 -4.19
C LEU A 304 14.56 11.25 -5.41
N LEU A 305 14.89 12.41 -6.00
CA LEU A 305 15.95 12.53 -7.00
C LEU A 305 17.31 12.49 -6.32
N LEU A 306 18.12 11.50 -6.64
CA LEU A 306 19.45 11.26 -6.05
C LEU A 306 20.49 10.96 -7.14
N PRO A 307 20.93 11.96 -7.93
CA PRO A 307 21.82 11.76 -9.09
C PRO A 307 23.16 11.05 -8.78
N ASP A 308 23.64 11.12 -7.55
CA ASP A 308 24.86 10.42 -7.13
C ASP A 308 24.60 8.90 -7.03
N LEU A 309 23.43 8.50 -6.56
CA LEU A 309 23.01 7.09 -6.52
C LEU A 309 22.69 6.57 -7.93
N ASP A 310 22.09 7.38 -8.81
CA ASP A 310 21.89 7.02 -10.22
C ASP A 310 23.19 6.58 -10.86
N ARG A 311 24.24 7.40 -10.70
CA ARG A 311 25.58 7.08 -11.22
C ARG A 311 26.21 5.86 -10.54
N ALA A 312 26.03 5.72 -9.22
CA ALA A 312 26.58 4.59 -8.48
C ALA A 312 25.90 3.27 -8.86
N PHE A 313 24.59 3.31 -9.09
CA PHE A 313 23.80 2.12 -9.44
C PHE A 313 23.76 1.87 -10.95
N GLY A 314 24.03 2.88 -11.79
CA GLY A 314 23.93 2.78 -13.25
C GLY A 314 22.48 2.58 -13.73
N ILE A 315 21.52 3.09 -12.99
CA ILE A 315 20.10 3.15 -13.32
C ILE A 315 19.55 4.53 -12.99
N ASP A 316 18.50 4.95 -13.67
CA ASP A 316 17.82 6.20 -13.37
C ASP A 316 16.83 6.02 -12.20
N LEU A 317 17.03 6.73 -11.10
CA LEU A 317 16.09 6.77 -9.99
C LEU A 317 15.08 7.91 -10.21
N TYR A 318 13.85 7.52 -10.55
CA TYR A 318 12.75 8.47 -10.75
C TYR A 318 12.12 8.81 -9.41
N ALA A 319 12.08 10.09 -9.07
CA ALA A 319 11.37 10.54 -7.89
C ALA A 319 9.86 10.46 -8.11
N CYS A 320 9.17 9.79 -7.20
CA CYS A 320 7.72 9.65 -7.25
C CYS A 320 7.16 9.79 -5.84
N TYR A 321 6.23 10.72 -5.65
CA TYR A 321 5.46 10.82 -4.42
C TYR A 321 3.99 10.54 -4.70
N GLY A 322 3.40 9.83 -3.78
CA GLY A 322 1.97 9.56 -3.73
C GLY A 322 1.61 8.77 -2.48
N MET A 323 0.35 8.59 -2.27
CA MET A 323 -0.24 7.85 -1.17
C MET A 323 -1.46 7.06 -1.68
N THR A 324 -2.07 6.23 -0.86
CA THR A 324 -3.24 5.44 -1.28
C THR A 324 -4.35 6.35 -1.82
N GLU A 325 -4.54 7.50 -1.19
CA GLU A 325 -5.57 8.48 -1.53
C GLU A 325 -5.30 9.21 -2.86
N THR A 326 -4.05 9.28 -3.29
CA THR A 326 -3.69 9.90 -4.59
C THR A 326 -3.67 8.93 -5.75
N VAL A 327 -3.97 7.66 -5.50
CA VAL A 327 -4.07 6.59 -6.50
C VAL A 327 -2.73 6.27 -7.16
N THR A 328 -2.08 7.24 -7.80
CA THR A 328 -0.77 7.11 -8.43
C THR A 328 0.14 8.28 -8.04
N HIS A 329 1.21 8.48 -8.78
CA HIS A 329 2.21 9.51 -8.48
C HIS A 329 1.62 10.91 -8.63
N ALA A 330 1.41 11.63 -7.53
CA ALA A 330 0.95 13.03 -7.53
C ALA A 330 2.09 14.00 -7.88
N THR A 331 3.34 13.65 -7.55
CA THR A 331 4.53 14.29 -8.12
C THR A 331 5.45 13.26 -8.74
N ASN A 332 6.21 13.66 -9.74
CA ASN A 332 7.28 12.85 -10.29
C ASN A 332 8.42 13.73 -10.82
N GLY A 333 9.60 13.13 -10.95
CA GLY A 333 10.77 13.78 -11.53
C GLY A 333 11.75 12.75 -12.06
N LYS A 334 12.33 13.05 -13.22
CA LYS A 334 13.36 12.23 -13.85
C LYS A 334 14.72 12.85 -13.62
N PRO A 335 15.82 12.08 -13.63
CA PRO A 335 17.16 12.62 -13.53
C PRO A 335 17.46 13.70 -14.59
N SER A 336 16.86 13.56 -15.79
CA SER A 336 17.02 14.49 -16.91
C SER A 336 16.24 15.80 -16.79
N ASP A 337 15.31 15.93 -15.84
CA ASP A 337 14.43 17.11 -15.72
C ASP A 337 15.13 18.37 -15.18
N GLY A 338 16.39 18.24 -14.71
CA GLY A 338 17.14 19.36 -14.14
C GLY A 338 16.57 19.88 -12.82
N LEU A 339 15.81 19.06 -12.10
CA LEU A 339 15.27 19.38 -10.78
C LEU A 339 16.35 19.20 -9.70
N PRO A 340 16.28 19.95 -8.59
CA PRO A 340 17.25 19.85 -7.52
C PRO A 340 17.29 18.47 -6.87
N THR A 341 18.50 18.04 -6.47
CA THR A 341 18.72 16.83 -5.67
C THR A 341 17.89 16.84 -4.38
N GLY A 342 17.33 15.69 -4.01
CA GLY A 342 16.50 15.52 -2.81
C GLY A 342 15.05 15.97 -3.00
N SER A 343 14.65 16.43 -4.19
CA SER A 343 13.24 16.71 -4.46
C SER A 343 12.46 15.45 -4.77
N MET A 344 11.15 15.48 -4.47
CA MET A 344 10.15 14.47 -4.87
C MET A 344 9.66 14.68 -6.31
N GLY A 345 10.37 15.46 -7.12
CA GLY A 345 9.92 15.88 -8.43
C GLY A 345 9.03 17.12 -8.39
N ARG A 346 8.19 17.27 -9.40
CA ARG A 346 7.17 18.33 -9.56
C ARG A 346 5.80 17.69 -9.76
N VAL A 347 4.75 18.51 -9.68
CA VAL A 347 3.37 18.03 -9.86
C VAL A 347 3.20 17.25 -11.18
N THR A 348 2.61 16.07 -11.08
CA THR A 348 2.25 15.25 -12.24
C THR A 348 1.10 15.91 -13.01
N PRO A 349 1.15 15.97 -14.34
CA PRO A 349 0.05 16.50 -15.15
C PRO A 349 -1.30 15.88 -14.79
N GLY A 350 -2.28 16.75 -14.56
CA GLY A 350 -3.63 16.35 -14.14
C GLY A 350 -3.89 16.56 -12.66
N TYR A 351 -2.88 16.71 -11.81
CA TYR A 351 -3.05 17.22 -10.44
C TYR A 351 -2.70 18.70 -10.36
N GLU A 352 -3.27 19.37 -9.36
CA GLU A 352 -2.81 20.67 -8.89
C GLU A 352 -2.26 20.50 -7.48
N ILE A 353 -1.28 21.30 -7.10
CA ILE A 353 -0.71 21.31 -5.75
C ILE A 353 -0.74 22.71 -5.15
N ALA A 354 -0.95 22.78 -3.85
CA ALA A 354 -0.77 23.96 -3.03
C ALA A 354 0.03 23.57 -1.77
N VAL A 355 0.84 24.50 -1.27
CA VAL A 355 1.48 24.39 0.04
C VAL A 355 0.82 25.39 0.95
N VAL A 356 0.17 24.91 2.01
CA VAL A 356 -0.71 25.70 2.87
C VAL A 356 -0.17 25.70 4.30
N ASP A 357 -0.08 26.86 4.88
CA ASP A 357 0.26 27.03 6.28
C ASP A 357 -0.90 26.50 7.15
N GLN A 358 -0.60 25.56 8.05
CA GLN A 358 -1.63 24.86 8.84
C GLN A 358 -2.30 25.74 9.90
N ASP A 359 -1.61 26.79 10.35
CA ASP A 359 -2.11 27.66 11.43
C ASP A 359 -2.98 28.78 10.86
N THR A 360 -2.62 29.32 9.69
CA THR A 360 -3.33 30.42 9.05
C THR A 360 -4.31 30.01 7.96
N GLY A 361 -4.10 28.83 7.34
CA GLY A 361 -4.85 28.38 6.16
C GLY A 361 -4.48 29.12 4.87
N GLU A 362 -3.43 29.94 4.89
CA GLU A 362 -2.99 30.72 3.74
C GLU A 362 -1.92 29.96 2.92
N LEU A 363 -1.75 30.34 1.65
CA LEU A 363 -0.70 29.77 0.79
C LEU A 363 0.67 30.20 1.27
N CYS A 364 1.58 29.26 1.44
CA CYS A 364 2.98 29.51 1.75
C CYS A 364 3.71 30.17 0.59
N SER A 365 4.65 31.06 0.90
CA SER A 365 5.62 31.58 -0.09
C SER A 365 6.60 30.51 -0.50
N ALA A 366 7.28 30.70 -1.64
CA ALA A 366 8.32 29.78 -2.11
C ALA A 366 9.42 29.61 -1.06
N GLY A 367 9.71 28.36 -0.70
CA GLY A 367 10.73 28.01 0.31
C GLY A 367 10.20 27.91 1.75
N GLU A 368 8.97 28.33 2.01
CA GLU A 368 8.29 28.11 3.30
C GLU A 368 7.73 26.69 3.37
N THR A 369 7.67 26.15 4.57
CA THR A 369 7.13 24.81 4.86
C THR A 369 5.65 24.90 5.18
N GLY A 370 4.83 24.09 4.53
CA GLY A 370 3.40 23.96 4.81
C GLY A 370 2.89 22.58 4.42
N GLU A 371 1.60 22.35 4.67
CA GLU A 371 0.95 21.10 4.28
C GLU A 371 0.74 21.02 2.77
N LEU A 372 1.05 19.89 2.18
CA LEU A 372 0.76 19.61 0.79
C LEU A 372 -0.74 19.37 0.61
N TRP A 373 -1.39 20.23 -0.15
CA TRP A 373 -2.75 20.03 -0.61
C TRP A 373 -2.76 19.67 -2.07
N LEU A 374 -3.63 18.73 -2.44
CA LEU A 374 -3.76 18.22 -3.81
C LEU A 374 -5.17 18.48 -4.33
N ARG A 375 -5.29 18.92 -5.56
CA ARG A 375 -6.58 18.97 -6.25
C ARG A 375 -6.59 17.99 -7.41
N GLY A 376 -7.70 17.25 -7.52
CA GLY A 376 -8.01 16.29 -8.56
C GLY A 376 -9.44 15.82 -8.41
N THR A 377 -9.97 15.18 -9.43
CA THR A 377 -11.35 14.64 -9.41
C THR A 377 -11.43 13.41 -8.53
N ARG A 378 -12.30 13.43 -7.52
CA ARG A 378 -12.58 12.27 -6.64
C ARG A 378 -13.13 11.11 -7.45
N GLY A 379 -12.63 9.91 -7.14
CA GLY A 379 -12.97 8.69 -7.87
C GLY A 379 -12.28 8.56 -9.23
N ILE A 380 -11.43 9.51 -9.65
CA ILE A 380 -10.60 9.42 -10.86
C ILE A 380 -9.14 9.62 -10.51
N GLN A 381 -8.73 10.82 -10.15
CA GLN A 381 -7.36 11.19 -9.81
C GLN A 381 -7.08 10.99 -8.32
N LEU A 382 -8.08 11.25 -7.50
CA LEU A 382 -8.08 11.00 -6.06
C LEU A 382 -9.02 9.85 -5.75
N PHE A 383 -8.82 9.21 -4.62
CA PHE A 383 -9.71 8.17 -4.10
C PHE A 383 -11.18 8.64 -4.05
N LEU A 384 -12.11 7.69 -3.99
CA LEU A 384 -13.52 8.04 -3.93
C LEU A 384 -13.90 8.59 -2.56
N GLU A 385 -13.61 7.82 -1.51
CA GLU A 385 -13.96 8.15 -0.13
C GLU A 385 -13.23 7.22 0.86
N TYR A 386 -13.26 7.58 2.12
CA TYR A 386 -13.06 6.64 3.22
C TYR A 386 -14.41 5.96 3.50
N ALA A 387 -14.48 4.65 3.32
CA ALA A 387 -15.71 3.88 3.50
C ALA A 387 -16.29 4.06 4.91
N ASP A 388 -17.59 4.29 4.98
CA ASP A 388 -18.37 4.43 6.22
C ASP A 388 -17.74 5.40 7.25
N ASN A 389 -17.02 6.42 6.78
CA ASN A 389 -16.36 7.41 7.65
C ASN A 389 -16.60 8.86 7.17
N PRO A 390 -17.84 9.38 7.34
CA PRO A 390 -18.19 10.72 6.84
C PRO A 390 -17.36 11.83 7.49
N GLU A 391 -16.99 11.69 8.77
CA GLU A 391 -16.15 12.67 9.47
C GLU A 391 -14.75 12.77 8.86
N ALA A 392 -14.12 11.62 8.54
CA ALA A 392 -12.83 11.61 7.87
C ALA A 392 -12.92 12.16 6.44
N ASN A 393 -14.02 11.88 5.74
CA ASN A 393 -14.26 12.42 4.41
C ASN A 393 -14.41 13.94 4.41
N GLU A 394 -15.16 14.51 5.36
CA GLU A 394 -15.31 15.95 5.52
C GLU A 394 -13.99 16.63 5.88
N LYS A 395 -13.21 16.05 6.80
CA LYS A 395 -11.92 16.60 7.22
C LYS A 395 -10.83 16.51 6.15
N ALA A 396 -10.91 15.52 5.25
CA ALA A 396 -9.90 15.30 4.23
C ALA A 396 -9.96 16.31 3.09
N PHE A 397 -11.11 16.95 2.87
CA PHE A 397 -11.31 17.87 1.76
C PHE A 397 -11.76 19.25 2.23
N GLU A 398 -11.20 20.29 1.62
CA GLU A 398 -11.58 21.68 1.82
C GLU A 398 -11.56 22.41 0.47
N ASP A 399 -12.69 23.01 0.07
CA ASP A 399 -12.84 23.72 -1.20
C ASP A 399 -12.32 22.97 -2.45
N GLY A 400 -12.51 21.65 -2.46
CA GLY A 400 -12.07 20.76 -3.54
C GLY A 400 -10.58 20.37 -3.46
N TRP A 401 -9.85 20.80 -2.43
CA TRP A 401 -8.50 20.36 -2.13
C TRP A 401 -8.51 19.18 -1.16
N PHE A 402 -7.72 18.17 -1.48
CA PHE A 402 -7.42 17.06 -0.58
C PHE A 402 -6.22 17.42 0.29
N LYS A 403 -6.38 17.34 1.60
CA LYS A 403 -5.35 17.57 2.61
C LYS A 403 -4.57 16.30 2.84
N THR A 404 -3.31 16.27 2.41
CA THR A 404 -2.49 15.05 2.53
C THR A 404 -2.00 14.79 3.94
N GLY A 405 -1.87 15.84 4.75
CA GLY A 405 -1.20 15.81 6.04
C GLY A 405 0.32 15.73 5.94
N ASP A 406 0.91 15.70 4.74
CA ASP A 406 2.36 15.71 4.54
C ASP A 406 2.89 17.14 4.47
N MET A 407 3.99 17.41 5.19
CA MET A 407 4.65 18.71 5.18
C MET A 407 5.67 18.76 4.05
N VAL A 408 5.62 19.82 3.28
CA VAL A 408 6.52 20.04 2.14
C VAL A 408 6.94 21.50 2.03
N LYS A 409 7.94 21.77 1.20
CA LYS A 409 8.25 23.11 0.69
C LYS A 409 8.40 23.09 -0.82
N MET A 410 7.98 24.17 -1.47
CA MET A 410 8.22 24.39 -2.89
C MET A 410 9.58 25.03 -3.11
N GLY A 411 10.37 24.43 -3.98
CA GLY A 411 11.66 24.97 -4.43
C GLY A 411 11.62 25.51 -5.86
N PRO A 412 12.81 25.80 -6.44
CA PRO A 412 12.92 26.25 -7.82
C PRO A 412 12.30 25.27 -8.82
N ASN A 413 11.79 25.79 -9.93
CA ASN A 413 11.19 25.03 -11.04
C ASN A 413 9.99 24.17 -10.63
N GLY A 414 9.30 24.50 -9.53
CA GLY A 414 8.18 23.73 -9.00
C GLY A 414 8.59 22.42 -8.32
N ALA A 415 9.87 22.27 -7.97
CA ALA A 415 10.37 21.12 -7.23
C ALA A 415 9.74 21.06 -5.82
N VAL A 416 9.26 19.90 -5.44
CA VAL A 416 8.64 19.65 -4.13
C VAL A 416 9.63 18.90 -3.26
N PHE A 417 9.83 19.37 -2.03
CA PHE A 417 10.71 18.75 -1.06
C PHE A 417 9.91 18.30 0.15
N TYR A 418 10.04 17.03 0.51
CA TYR A 418 9.46 16.52 1.74
C TYR A 418 10.09 17.19 2.96
N GLN A 419 9.25 17.55 3.90
CA GLN A 419 9.66 18.01 5.23
C GLN A 419 9.06 17.04 6.23
N GLU A 420 9.79 16.73 7.30
CA GLU A 420 9.25 15.85 8.33
C GLU A 420 7.90 16.34 8.84
N ARG A 421 6.97 15.41 9.00
CA ARG A 421 5.72 15.68 9.69
C ARG A 421 6.02 16.01 11.15
N ASP A 422 5.52 17.12 11.62
CA ASP A 422 5.44 17.41 13.06
C ASP A 422 4.42 16.49 13.77
N LYS A 423 3.84 15.53 13.08
CA LYS A 423 2.70 14.71 13.52
C LYS A 423 3.04 13.22 13.48
N ASP A 424 2.92 12.60 14.61
CA ASP A 424 2.48 11.25 15.05
C ASP A 424 2.47 10.08 14.05
N LEU A 425 3.10 10.15 12.90
CA LEU A 425 3.24 9.05 11.96
C LEU A 425 4.71 8.61 11.87
N LEU A 426 4.98 7.38 12.26
CA LEU A 426 6.31 6.77 12.23
C LEU A 426 6.45 5.94 10.94
N LYS A 427 7.68 5.83 10.42
CA LYS A 427 8.01 5.01 9.25
C LYS A 427 8.83 3.79 9.66
N VAL A 428 8.18 2.68 9.90
CA VAL A 428 8.79 1.45 10.41
C VAL A 428 8.97 0.42 9.29
N GLY A 429 10.18 0.28 8.74
CA GLY A 429 10.47 -0.71 7.69
C GLY A 429 9.60 -0.54 6.43
N GLY A 430 9.26 0.69 6.08
CA GLY A 430 8.40 1.02 4.94
C GLY A 430 6.90 1.05 5.24
N GLU A 431 6.50 0.68 6.46
CA GLU A 431 5.11 0.76 6.93
C GLU A 431 4.88 2.08 7.70
N ASN A 432 3.72 2.69 7.50
CA ASN A 432 3.31 3.84 8.29
C ASN A 432 2.63 3.37 9.58
N VAL A 433 3.08 3.87 10.72
CA VAL A 433 2.54 3.57 12.05
C VAL A 433 2.00 4.85 12.67
N SER A 434 0.73 4.86 13.04
CA SER A 434 0.14 5.95 13.80
C SER A 434 0.59 5.87 15.26
N ALA A 435 1.27 6.89 15.75
CA ALA A 435 1.60 7.00 17.19
C ALA A 435 0.32 6.89 18.03
N ARG A 436 -0.77 7.52 17.58
CA ARG A 436 -2.06 7.51 18.26
C ARG A 436 -2.66 6.11 18.42
N GLU A 437 -2.56 5.27 17.38
CA GLU A 437 -3.03 3.88 17.43
C GLU A 437 -2.30 3.09 18.52
N VAL A 438 -1.00 3.28 18.65
CA VAL A 438 -0.18 2.65 19.70
C VAL A 438 -0.49 3.26 21.07
N GLU A 439 -0.61 4.58 21.15
CA GLU A 439 -1.00 5.30 22.38
C GLU A 439 -2.34 4.82 22.93
N ASP A 440 -3.32 4.57 22.07
CA ASP A 440 -4.64 4.09 22.47
C ASP A 440 -4.60 2.68 23.09
N VAL A 441 -3.70 1.81 22.64
CA VAL A 441 -3.51 0.48 23.23
C VAL A 441 -2.79 0.60 24.58
N VAL A 442 -1.67 1.31 24.62
CA VAL A 442 -0.88 1.53 25.84
C VAL A 442 -1.69 2.26 26.91
N GLY A 443 -2.45 3.28 26.52
CA GLY A 443 -3.26 4.10 27.44
C GLY A 443 -4.43 3.35 28.10
N GLN A 444 -4.80 2.16 27.61
CA GLN A 444 -5.83 1.33 28.26
C GLN A 444 -5.33 0.59 29.50
N HIS A 445 -4.01 0.54 29.71
CA HIS A 445 -3.44 -0.11 30.89
C HIS A 445 -3.70 0.72 32.15
N ALA A 446 -4.23 0.08 33.19
CA ALA A 446 -4.68 0.76 34.43
C ALA A 446 -3.57 1.55 35.17
N ALA A 447 -2.31 1.15 35.03
CA ALA A 447 -1.17 1.83 35.62
C ALA A 447 -0.66 3.02 34.76
N VAL A 448 -1.27 3.31 33.59
CA VAL A 448 -0.89 4.41 32.71
C VAL A 448 -1.80 5.60 32.94
N GLN A 449 -1.25 6.72 33.39
CA GLN A 449 -1.95 7.98 33.50
C GLN A 449 -1.96 8.72 32.15
N SER A 450 -0.82 8.71 31.46
CA SER A 450 -0.65 9.36 30.17
C SER A 450 0.46 8.68 29.36
N VAL A 451 0.33 8.69 28.06
CA VAL A 451 1.30 8.09 27.13
C VAL A 451 1.55 9.01 25.95
N ALA A 452 2.80 9.01 25.48
CA ALA A 452 3.19 9.63 24.22
C ALA A 452 4.11 8.65 23.46
N VAL A 453 3.74 8.33 22.23
CA VAL A 453 4.53 7.46 21.35
C VAL A 453 5.27 8.32 20.34
N VAL A 454 6.56 8.03 20.17
CA VAL A 454 7.42 8.70 19.20
C VAL A 454 8.29 7.70 18.45
N ALA A 455 8.84 8.16 17.33
CA ALA A 455 9.86 7.42 16.61
C ALA A 455 11.19 7.46 17.37
N LYS A 456 11.91 6.34 17.39
CA LYS A 456 13.33 6.24 17.67
C LYS A 456 14.04 5.77 16.41
N SER A 457 15.19 6.34 16.08
CA SER A 457 16.00 5.95 14.92
C SER A 457 16.46 4.50 15.03
N ASP A 458 16.41 3.75 13.93
CA ASP A 458 16.81 2.34 13.83
C ASP A 458 17.57 2.12 12.52
N ASP A 459 18.75 1.51 12.60
CA ASP A 459 19.63 1.32 11.44
C ASP A 459 19.03 0.42 10.34
N PHE A 460 18.09 -0.47 10.70
CA PHE A 460 17.51 -1.44 9.78
C PHE A 460 16.09 -1.06 9.33
N LEU A 461 15.27 -0.60 10.26
CA LEU A 461 13.85 -0.26 10.00
C LEU A 461 13.65 1.23 9.72
N SER A 462 14.69 2.03 9.73
CA SER A 462 14.70 3.49 9.72
C SER A 462 14.19 4.09 11.03
N GLU A 463 13.01 3.71 11.46
CA GLU A 463 12.39 4.11 12.74
C GLU A 463 11.74 2.92 13.42
N VAL A 464 11.63 2.99 14.75
CA VAL A 464 10.84 2.07 15.57
C VAL A 464 10.00 2.86 16.58
N PRO A 465 8.77 2.42 16.91
CA PRO A 465 7.97 3.08 17.93
C PRO A 465 8.56 2.85 19.31
N VAL A 466 8.55 3.89 20.15
CA VAL A 466 8.82 3.81 21.58
C VAL A 466 7.76 4.61 22.34
N ALA A 467 7.36 4.10 23.51
CA ALA A 467 6.34 4.72 24.34
C ALA A 467 6.96 5.40 25.57
N PHE A 468 6.64 6.67 25.77
CA PHE A 468 6.90 7.37 27.04
C PHE A 468 5.62 7.36 27.87
N VAL A 469 5.71 6.93 29.13
CA VAL A 469 4.56 6.71 30.01
C VAL A 469 4.72 7.49 31.30
N ILE A 470 3.66 8.19 31.68
CA ILE A 470 3.49 8.73 33.03
C ILE A 470 2.63 7.73 33.80
N SER A 471 3.16 7.24 34.92
CA SER A 471 2.45 6.27 35.77
C SER A 471 1.28 6.89 36.51
N ALA A 472 0.18 6.15 36.65
CA ALA A 472 -0.98 6.56 37.44
C ALA A 472 -0.69 6.54 38.98
N THR A 473 0.33 5.77 39.40
CA THR A 473 0.73 5.68 40.82
C THR A 473 2.25 5.78 40.95
N PRO A 474 2.78 6.41 42.02
CA PRO A 474 4.22 6.62 42.18
C PRO A 474 5.07 5.34 42.31
N ASP A 475 4.52 4.28 42.92
CA ASP A 475 5.25 3.07 43.29
C ASP A 475 4.91 1.87 42.41
N VAL A 476 4.81 2.08 41.09
CA VAL A 476 4.47 1.03 40.13
C VAL A 476 5.70 0.14 39.85
N ASP A 477 5.50 -1.17 39.76
CA ASP A 477 6.50 -2.08 39.22
C ASP A 477 6.63 -1.86 37.70
N GLN A 478 7.54 -0.96 37.32
CA GLN A 478 7.76 -0.58 35.93
C GLN A 478 8.07 -1.79 35.03
N ALA A 479 8.77 -2.79 35.55
CA ALA A 479 9.12 -3.98 34.76
C ALA A 479 7.90 -4.88 34.49
N ALA A 480 7.02 -5.03 35.49
CA ALA A 480 5.77 -5.75 35.32
C ALA A 480 4.82 -5.02 34.34
N VAL A 481 4.63 -3.71 34.53
CA VAL A 481 3.78 -2.89 33.66
C VAL A 481 4.30 -2.84 32.24
N THR A 482 5.63 -2.73 32.03
CA THR A 482 6.23 -2.79 30.69
C THR A 482 5.85 -4.10 30.00
N ARG A 483 6.00 -5.24 30.68
CA ARG A 483 5.67 -6.55 30.11
C ARG A 483 4.19 -6.65 29.73
N GLU A 484 3.29 -6.23 30.61
CA GLU A 484 1.85 -6.25 30.38
C GLU A 484 1.43 -5.33 29.22
N ILE A 485 2.04 -4.15 29.10
CA ILE A 485 1.85 -3.24 27.96
C ILE A 485 2.34 -3.90 26.66
N MET A 486 3.53 -4.50 26.68
CA MET A 486 4.07 -5.18 25.49
C MET A 486 3.18 -6.35 25.04
N GLU A 487 2.73 -7.19 25.97
CA GLU A 487 1.80 -8.30 25.71
C GLU A 487 0.47 -7.76 25.10
N ALA A 488 -0.08 -6.69 25.66
CA ALA A 488 -1.29 -6.06 25.13
C ALA A 488 -1.09 -5.48 23.72
N CYS A 489 0.07 -4.91 23.43
CA CYS A 489 0.41 -4.42 22.09
C CYS A 489 0.60 -5.58 21.11
N GLU A 490 1.29 -6.66 21.47
CA GLU A 490 1.48 -7.85 20.63
C GLU A 490 0.16 -8.55 20.29
N GLU A 491 -0.81 -8.54 21.21
CA GLU A 491 -2.13 -9.11 21.00
C GLU A 491 -3.00 -8.29 20.03
N ARG A 492 -2.83 -6.97 19.99
CA ARG A 492 -3.76 -6.03 19.34
C ARG A 492 -3.22 -5.32 18.11
N LEU A 493 -1.90 -5.26 17.97
CA LEU A 493 -1.22 -4.51 16.92
C LEU A 493 -0.32 -5.42 16.10
N ALA A 494 -0.17 -5.09 14.83
CA ALA A 494 0.83 -5.70 13.97
C ALA A 494 2.23 -5.54 14.57
N SER A 495 3.11 -6.52 14.40
CA SER A 495 4.42 -6.59 15.06
C SER A 495 5.31 -5.35 14.85
N PHE A 496 5.20 -4.69 13.70
CA PHE A 496 5.95 -3.47 13.40
C PHE A 496 5.40 -2.22 14.12
N LYS A 497 4.20 -2.28 14.71
CA LYS A 497 3.58 -1.24 15.51
C LYS A 497 3.88 -1.38 17.02
N VAL A 498 4.35 -2.56 17.46
CA VAL A 498 4.66 -2.82 18.87
C VAL A 498 5.85 -1.97 19.30
N PRO A 499 5.76 -1.21 20.40
CA PRO A 499 6.87 -0.39 20.88
C PRO A 499 8.13 -1.23 21.15
N ARG A 500 9.30 -0.74 20.77
CA ARG A 500 10.60 -1.38 21.11
C ARG A 500 10.96 -1.20 22.57
N ALA A 501 10.46 -0.13 23.18
CA ALA A 501 10.71 0.16 24.58
C ALA A 501 9.54 0.98 25.17
N VAL A 502 9.36 0.85 26.48
CA VAL A 502 8.49 1.69 27.30
C VAL A 502 9.35 2.43 28.32
N TYR A 503 9.34 3.75 28.25
CA TYR A 503 10.12 4.63 29.12
C TYR A 503 9.20 5.34 30.10
N PHE A 504 9.38 5.12 31.41
CA PHE A 504 8.65 5.85 32.42
C PHE A 504 9.30 7.23 32.67
N VAL A 505 8.47 8.27 32.70
CA VAL A 505 8.86 9.65 32.95
C VAL A 505 7.92 10.30 33.96
N GLU A 506 8.42 11.29 34.70
CA GLU A 506 7.61 12.03 35.67
C GLU A 506 6.68 13.05 35.00
N ALA A 507 7.13 13.64 33.87
CA ALA A 507 6.36 14.59 33.09
C ALA A 507 6.84 14.56 31.62
N PHE A 508 5.95 14.89 30.68
CA PHE A 508 6.34 15.15 29.30
C PHE A 508 6.90 16.57 29.15
N PRO A 509 7.87 16.78 28.23
CA PRO A 509 8.21 18.14 27.82
C PRO A 509 6.98 18.78 27.15
N THR A 510 6.61 19.96 27.60
CA THR A 510 5.43 20.71 27.11
C THR A 510 5.82 22.10 26.62
N GLY A 511 5.16 22.53 25.55
CA GLY A 511 5.25 23.88 25.02
C GLY A 511 4.12 24.79 25.51
N THR A 512 3.85 25.84 24.76
CA THR A 512 2.71 26.72 24.99
C THR A 512 1.39 25.94 24.92
N LEU A 513 0.47 26.21 25.87
CA LEU A 513 -0.84 25.53 25.97
C LEU A 513 -0.76 24.03 26.30
N ASP A 514 0.25 23.60 27.06
CA ASP A 514 0.43 22.22 27.53
C ASP A 514 0.54 21.17 26.41
N LYS A 515 0.87 21.59 25.19
CA LYS A 515 1.11 20.67 24.06
C LYS A 515 2.41 19.88 24.28
N ILE A 516 2.32 18.56 24.21
CA ILE A 516 3.50 17.67 24.32
C ILE A 516 4.47 17.95 23.15
N LEU A 517 5.74 18.21 23.49
CA LEU A 517 6.81 18.43 22.52
C LEU A 517 7.41 17.10 22.10
N LYS A 518 6.75 16.39 21.16
CA LYS A 518 7.19 15.08 20.68
C LYS A 518 8.61 15.09 20.08
N LYS A 519 9.07 16.23 19.54
CA LYS A 519 10.44 16.38 19.07
C LYS A 519 11.45 16.15 20.20
N GLU A 520 11.24 16.75 21.37
CA GLU A 520 12.12 16.55 22.51
C GLU A 520 12.08 15.10 23.02
N LEU A 521 10.90 14.46 22.99
CA LEU A 521 10.78 13.04 23.32
C LEU A 521 11.55 12.15 22.33
N ARG A 522 11.60 12.49 21.03
CA ARG A 522 12.43 11.78 20.03
C ARG A 522 13.93 11.92 20.34
N GLU A 523 14.37 13.14 20.63
CA GLU A 523 15.77 13.38 21.05
C GLU A 523 16.13 12.60 22.33
N MET A 524 15.19 12.50 23.28
CA MET A 524 15.34 11.69 24.49
C MET A 524 15.37 10.18 24.15
N ALA A 525 14.60 9.71 23.19
CA ALA A 525 14.58 8.32 22.75
C ALA A 525 15.89 7.93 22.07
N ASP A 526 16.38 8.76 21.15
CA ASP A 526 17.64 8.54 20.43
C ASP A 526 18.89 8.61 21.35
N ALA A 527 18.80 9.37 22.45
CA ALA A 527 19.87 9.45 23.46
C ALA A 527 19.89 8.24 24.44
N ARG A 528 18.91 7.34 24.36
CA ARG A 528 18.84 6.14 25.21
C ARG A 528 19.25 4.91 24.40
N ASP A 529 20.16 4.11 24.93
CA ASP A 529 20.62 2.84 24.32
C ASP A 529 19.52 1.78 24.26
#